data_d4f44a378637111dfada2e8ba3d6822c
#
_entry.id   d4f44a378637111dfada2e8ba3d6822c
#
_cell.length_a   1.000
_cell.length_b   1.000
_cell.length_c   1.000
_cell.angle_alpha   90.00
_cell.angle_beta   90.00
_cell.angle_gamma   90.00
#
_symmetry.space_group_name_H-M   'P 1'
#
loop_
_entity.id
_entity.type
_entity.pdbx_description
1 polymer ?
#
loop_
_entity_poly.entity_id
_entity_poly.type
_entity_poly.pdbx_seq_one_letter_code
_entity_poly.pdbx_strand_id
1 'polypeptide(L)' 'MSRPTRFEHFRYLGDKRSQVVYDLDAVVDQSVIDELLASEQYAAFGPDTLAEARNRGYRLRAC' A
#
# COMPACT_ATOMS: atom_id res chain seq x y z
N MET A 1 -5.50 -11.94 -8.48
CA MET A 1 -5.20 -10.50 -8.59
C MET A 1 -3.71 -10.31 -8.84
N SER A 2 -3.36 -9.53 -9.82
CA SER A 2 -1.95 -9.26 -10.13
C SER A 2 -1.52 -7.91 -9.58
N ARG A 3 -0.26 -7.83 -9.17
CA ARG A 3 0.37 -6.56 -8.76
C ARG A 3 1.29 -6.09 -9.87
N PRO A 4 1.60 -4.79 -9.92
CA PRO A 4 2.69 -4.32 -10.76
C PRO A 4 3.98 -5.09 -10.42
N THR A 5 4.78 -5.41 -11.44
CA THR A 5 5.98 -6.23 -11.28
C THR A 5 6.92 -5.67 -10.21
N ARG A 6 7.08 -4.34 -10.15
CA ARG A 6 7.98 -3.69 -9.19
C ARG A 6 7.52 -3.83 -7.74
N PHE A 7 6.25 -4.22 -7.49
CA PHE A 7 5.70 -4.40 -6.15
C PHE A 7 5.36 -5.85 -5.83
N GLU A 8 5.77 -6.81 -6.65
CA GLU A 8 5.40 -8.20 -6.43
C GLU A 8 5.94 -8.77 -5.12
N HIS A 9 7.02 -8.20 -4.59
CA HIS A 9 7.61 -8.61 -3.32
C HIS A 9 7.19 -7.73 -2.14
N PHE A 10 6.36 -6.73 -2.38
CA PHE A 10 5.87 -5.86 -1.32
C PHE A 10 4.49 -6.31 -0.88
N ARG A 11 4.24 -6.23 0.42
CA ARG A 11 2.95 -6.55 0.99
C ARG A 11 2.16 -5.29 1.34
N TYR A 12 2.84 -4.25 1.80
CA TYR A 12 2.17 -3.02 2.27
C TYR A 12 2.54 -1.85 1.38
N LEU A 13 1.51 -1.11 1.00
CA LEU A 13 1.67 0.09 0.19
C LEU A 13 0.90 1.22 0.85
N GLY A 14 1.57 2.33 1.12
CA GLY A 14 0.97 3.48 1.77
C GLY A 14 0.46 4.52 0.78
N ASP A 15 -0.63 5.18 1.15
CA ASP A 15 -1.15 6.36 0.44
C ASP A 15 -0.78 7.59 1.24
N LYS A 16 0.13 8.41 0.71
CA LYS A 16 0.61 9.62 1.38
C LYS A 16 -0.48 10.67 1.54
N ARG A 17 -1.47 10.67 0.66
CA ARG A 17 -2.54 11.68 0.66
C ARG A 17 -3.44 11.55 1.88
N SER A 18 -3.69 10.31 2.30
CA SER A 18 -4.63 10.01 3.38
C SER A 18 -3.97 9.34 4.58
N GLN A 19 -2.67 9.03 4.47
CA GLN A 19 -1.89 8.32 5.50
C GLN A 19 -2.54 6.98 5.88
N VAL A 20 -2.97 6.23 4.88
CA VAL A 20 -3.45 4.87 5.06
C VAL A 20 -2.52 3.90 4.37
N VAL A 21 -2.48 2.66 4.87
CA VAL A 21 -1.68 1.59 4.29
C VAL A 21 -2.62 0.47 3.85
N TYR A 22 -2.33 -0.10 2.69
CA TYR A 22 -3.10 -1.23 2.14
C TYR A 22 -2.25 -2.49 2.19
N ASP A 23 -2.88 -3.60 2.57
CA ASP A 23 -2.27 -4.92 2.50
C ASP A 23 -2.52 -5.48 1.10
N LEU A 24 -1.50 -5.53 0.28
CA LEU A 24 -1.63 -5.94 -1.12
C LEU A 24 -2.05 -7.40 -1.25
N ASP A 25 -1.79 -8.23 -0.24
CA ASP A 25 -2.22 -9.63 -0.25
C ASP A 25 -3.72 -9.77 0.04
N ALA A 26 -4.32 -8.75 0.65
CA ALA A 26 -5.74 -8.76 1.04
C ALA A 26 -6.61 -7.82 0.21
N VAL A 27 -6.05 -7.19 -0.82
CA VAL A 27 -6.79 -6.24 -1.67
C VAL A 27 -7.88 -6.95 -2.44
N VAL A 28 -9.11 -6.45 -2.34
CA VAL A 28 -10.27 -6.94 -3.09
C VAL A 28 -10.56 -6.02 -4.28
N ASP A 29 -10.42 -4.70 -4.09
CA ASP A 29 -10.67 -3.71 -5.13
C ASP A 29 -9.34 -3.20 -5.69
N GLN A 30 -8.92 -3.79 -6.79
CA GLN A 30 -7.66 -3.42 -7.44
C GLN A 30 -7.68 -1.99 -7.96
N SER A 31 -8.84 -1.42 -8.25
CA SER A 31 -8.92 -0.06 -8.78
C SER A 31 -8.38 0.98 -7.79
N VAL A 32 -8.52 0.73 -6.50
CA VAL A 32 -7.97 1.61 -5.45
C VAL A 32 -6.45 1.67 -5.56
N ILE A 33 -5.82 0.51 -5.74
CA ILE A 33 -4.37 0.42 -5.86
C ILE A 33 -3.91 1.03 -7.19
N ASP A 34 -4.62 0.76 -8.28
CA ASP A 34 -4.27 1.32 -9.59
C ASP A 34 -4.32 2.86 -9.56
N GLU A 35 -5.34 3.42 -8.92
CA GLU A 35 -5.44 4.87 -8.75
C GLU A 35 -4.28 5.43 -7.92
N LEU A 36 -3.94 4.74 -6.83
CA LEU A 36 -2.84 5.16 -5.97
C LEU A 36 -1.52 5.18 -6.75
N LEU A 37 -1.26 4.14 -7.53
CA LEU A 37 -0.04 4.07 -8.34
C LEU A 37 -0.02 5.16 -9.40
N ALA A 38 -1.16 5.45 -10.02
CA ALA A 38 -1.27 6.51 -11.02
C ALA A 38 -1.04 7.90 -10.42
N SER A 39 -1.41 8.10 -9.16
CA SER A 39 -1.23 9.38 -8.48
C SER A 39 0.22 9.68 -8.12
N GLU A 40 1.08 8.66 -8.07
CA GLU A 40 2.47 8.75 -7.65
C GLU A 40 2.64 9.22 -6.19
N GLN A 41 1.58 9.17 -5.40
CA GLN A 41 1.58 9.57 -3.99
C GLN A 41 1.61 8.36 -3.06
N TYR A 42 2.34 7.31 -3.44
CA TYR A 42 2.46 6.10 -2.65
C TYR A 42 3.81 6.04 -1.94
N ALA A 43 3.85 5.21 -0.88
CA ALA A 43 5.06 4.95 -0.11
C ALA A 43 5.22 3.45 0.10
N ALA A 44 6.44 2.96 -0.09
CA ALA A 44 6.82 1.62 0.32
C ALA A 44 7.52 1.69 1.68
N PHE A 45 7.57 0.58 2.39
CA PHE A 45 8.14 0.52 3.73
C PHE A 45 9.34 -0.42 3.77
N GLY A 46 10.33 -0.02 4.53
CA GLY A 46 11.47 -0.88 4.79
C GLY A 46 11.81 -0.87 6.28
N PRO A 47 11.50 -1.95 7.03
CA PRO A 47 10.97 -3.23 6.53
C PRO A 47 9.51 -3.14 6.10
N ASP A 48 9.12 -4.05 5.21
CA ASP A 48 7.76 -4.10 4.65
C ASP A 48 6.82 -4.81 5.64
N THR A 49 6.48 -4.11 6.71
CA THR A 49 5.63 -4.63 7.78
C THR A 49 4.59 -3.59 8.20
N LEU A 50 3.47 -4.08 8.75
CA LEU A 50 2.43 -3.20 9.27
C LEU A 50 2.96 -2.36 10.44
N ALA A 51 3.84 -2.91 11.26
CA ALA A 51 4.43 -2.17 12.39
C ALA A 51 5.21 -0.95 11.88
N GLU A 52 5.98 -1.09 10.81
CA GLU A 52 6.72 0.03 10.23
C GLU A 52 5.76 1.09 9.68
N ALA A 53 4.69 0.68 9.01
CA ALA A 53 3.70 1.62 8.51
C ALA A 53 3.07 2.42 9.65
N ARG A 54 2.72 1.76 10.75
CA ARG A 54 2.15 2.41 11.93
C ARG A 54 3.14 3.39 12.57
N ASN A 55 4.41 3.03 12.61
CA ASN A 55 5.45 3.91 13.15
C ASN A 55 5.57 5.20 12.35
N ARG A 56 5.19 5.17 11.09
CA ARG A 56 5.20 6.33 10.21
C ARG A 56 3.86 7.08 10.18
N GLY A 57 2.90 6.67 11.02
CA GLY A 57 1.62 7.34 11.13
C GLY A 57 0.56 6.86 10.13
N TYR A 58 0.80 5.75 9.44
CA TYR A 58 -0.17 5.18 8.52
C TYR A 58 -1.12 4.25 9.25
N ARG A 59 -2.36 4.18 8.78
CA ARG A 59 -3.38 3.30 9.34
C ARG A 59 -3.80 2.27 8.30
N LEU A 60 -3.97 1.02 8.74
CA LEU A 60 -4.43 -0.06 7.86
C LEU A 60 -5.87 0.20 7.41
N ARG A 61 -6.08 0.07 6.11
CA ARG A 61 -7.41 0.20 5.52
C ARG A 61 -7.68 -0.99 4.59
N ALA A 62 -8.88 -1.54 4.70
CA ALA A 62 -9.33 -2.59 3.77
C ALA A 62 -9.84 -1.98 2.47
N CYS A 63 -9.61 -2.69 1.34
CA CYS A 63 -10.14 -2.27 0.05
C CYS A 63 -10.43 -3.44 -0.88
#